data_65d065f6b14830e62bd337108f3ada18
#
_entry.id   65d065f6b14830e62bd337108f3ada18
#
_cell.length_a   1.000
_cell.length_b   1.000
_cell.length_c   1.000
_cell.angle_alpha   90.00
_cell.angle_beta   90.00
_cell.angle_gamma   90.00
#
_symmetry.space_group_name_H-M   'P 1'
#
loop_
_entity.id
_entity.type
_entity.pdbx_description
1 polymer ?
#
loop_
_entity_poly.entity_id
_entity_poly.type
_entity_poly.pdbx_seq_one_letter_code
_entity_poly.pdbx_strand_id
1 'polypeptide(L)'
;MRKAIFFITSLLCLACQKQESMEELTARVFERAAAQMELMDKNLDSAAVSNPGVAIYPRSIDKEGALWTSNYKWWCSGFYPGSMWYVYEYTGDEKIKELALKYQAGLEPLRFRKDDHDIGFQLMCSYGNCLRLTEDQTCVPVLIDGANSLASRFDPEVGCTRSWSFGKWSFPVIVDNMMNME
;
A
#
# COMPACT_ATOMS: atom_id res chain seq x y z
N MET A 1 10.96 -50.68 33.48
CA MET A 1 12.02 -49.72 33.09
C MET A 1 12.03 -49.33 31.60
N ARG A 2 11.73 -50.21 30.63
CA ARG A 2 11.72 -49.87 29.19
C ARG A 2 10.66 -48.84 28.75
N LYS A 3 9.49 -48.75 29.39
CA LYS A 3 8.42 -47.80 29.04
C LYS A 3 8.69 -46.37 29.50
N ALA A 4 9.46 -46.14 30.55
CA ALA A 4 9.81 -44.81 31.04
C ALA A 4 10.87 -44.13 30.16
N ILE A 5 11.78 -44.90 29.56
CA ILE A 5 12.84 -44.37 28.67
C ILE A 5 12.24 -43.88 27.35
N PHE A 6 11.19 -44.51 26.82
CA PHE A 6 10.49 -44.09 25.60
C PHE A 6 9.74 -42.74 25.78
N PHE A 7 9.19 -42.49 26.96
CA PHE A 7 8.49 -41.24 27.27
C PHE A 7 9.46 -40.06 27.43
N ILE A 8 10.65 -40.28 27.99
CA ILE A 8 11.67 -39.25 28.18
C ILE A 8 12.30 -38.86 26.84
N THR A 9 12.54 -39.80 25.92
CA THR A 9 13.05 -39.51 24.57
C THR A 9 12.02 -38.77 23.72
N SER A 10 10.73 -39.06 23.84
CA SER A 10 9.67 -38.29 23.14
C SER A 10 9.52 -36.85 23.67
N LEU A 11 9.71 -36.63 24.98
CA LEU A 11 9.68 -35.27 25.55
C LEU A 11 10.90 -34.44 25.15
N LEU A 12 12.08 -35.05 25.01
CA LEU A 12 13.30 -34.36 24.57
C LEU A 12 13.24 -33.93 23.07
N CYS A 13 12.52 -34.65 22.22
CA CYS A 13 12.32 -34.29 20.82
C CYS A 13 11.37 -33.09 20.65
N LEU A 14 10.47 -32.81 21.62
CA LEU A 14 9.57 -31.68 21.60
C LEU A 14 10.24 -30.36 22.11
N ALA A 15 11.40 -30.47 22.77
CA ALA A 15 12.09 -29.33 23.38
C ALA A 15 13.09 -28.59 22.45
N CYS A 16 13.32 -29.09 21.24
CA CYS A 16 14.26 -28.49 20.28
C CYS A 16 13.57 -27.92 19.03
N GLN A 17 12.50 -27.15 19.22
CA GLN A 17 12.14 -26.20 18.17
C GLN A 17 13.05 -24.98 18.34
N LYS A 18 14.06 -24.85 17.47
CA LYS A 18 14.86 -23.62 17.37
C LYS A 18 13.87 -22.46 17.17
N GLN A 19 13.82 -21.56 18.13
CA GLN A 19 13.01 -20.35 17.98
C GLN A 19 13.58 -19.53 16.82
N GLU A 20 12.74 -19.21 15.83
CA GLU A 20 13.10 -18.38 14.69
C GLU A 20 13.60 -17.02 15.20
N SER A 21 14.75 -16.57 14.72
CA SER A 21 15.25 -15.21 15.03
C SER A 21 14.41 -14.16 14.34
N MET A 22 14.46 -12.89 14.84
CA MET A 22 13.79 -11.77 14.17
C MET A 22 14.30 -11.56 12.75
N GLU A 23 15.58 -11.81 12.51
CA GLU A 23 16.18 -11.69 11.18
C GLU A 23 15.63 -12.77 10.22
N GLU A 24 15.60 -14.04 10.66
CA GLU A 24 15.01 -15.14 9.88
C GLU A 24 13.52 -14.91 9.61
N LEU A 25 12.77 -14.43 10.61
CA LEU A 25 11.34 -14.08 10.46
C LEU A 25 11.15 -12.96 9.45
N THR A 26 11.93 -11.89 9.56
CA THR A 26 11.84 -10.73 8.68
C THR A 26 12.14 -11.12 7.23
N ALA A 27 13.25 -11.84 7.00
CA ALA A 27 13.60 -12.31 5.66
C ALA A 27 12.50 -13.16 5.03
N ARG A 28 11.95 -14.12 5.77
CA ARG A 28 10.85 -14.97 5.31
C ARG A 28 9.57 -14.19 5.02
N VAL A 29 9.26 -13.20 5.84
CA VAL A 29 8.06 -12.35 5.63
C VAL A 29 8.20 -11.51 4.36
N PHE A 30 9.36 -10.90 4.13
CA PHE A 30 9.58 -10.09 2.92
C PHE A 30 9.67 -10.92 1.64
N GLU A 31 10.28 -12.11 1.69
CA GLU A 31 10.26 -13.07 0.57
C GLU A 31 8.82 -13.46 0.21
N ARG A 32 8.01 -13.79 1.24
CA ARG A 32 6.60 -14.11 1.02
C ARG A 32 5.81 -12.91 0.50
N ALA A 33 6.08 -11.70 0.98
CA ALA A 33 5.43 -10.49 0.50
C ALA A 33 5.72 -10.23 -0.98
N ALA A 34 6.98 -10.37 -1.42
CA ALA A 34 7.34 -10.25 -2.83
C ALA A 34 6.57 -11.25 -3.71
N ALA A 35 6.55 -12.54 -3.32
CA ALA A 35 5.79 -13.56 -4.05
C ALA A 35 4.27 -13.26 -4.11
N GLN A 36 3.69 -12.72 -3.02
CA GLN A 36 2.27 -12.33 -3.00
C GLN A 36 1.99 -11.11 -3.89
N MET A 37 2.91 -10.16 -3.99
CA MET A 37 2.76 -9.01 -4.88
C MET A 37 2.79 -9.40 -6.35
N GLU A 38 3.67 -10.33 -6.73
CA GLU A 38 3.69 -10.89 -8.08
C GLU A 38 2.42 -11.69 -8.41
N LEU A 39 1.91 -12.45 -7.45
CA LEU A 39 0.65 -13.17 -7.64
C LEU A 39 -0.53 -12.19 -7.78
N MET A 40 -0.55 -11.14 -6.97
CA MET A 40 -1.59 -10.11 -7.06
C MET A 40 -1.54 -9.38 -8.40
N ASP A 41 -0.34 -9.06 -8.93
CA ASP A 41 -0.17 -8.45 -10.25
C ASP A 41 -0.84 -9.30 -11.35
N LYS A 42 -0.58 -10.62 -11.37
CA LYS A 42 -1.21 -11.55 -12.32
C LYS A 42 -2.74 -11.58 -12.19
N ASN A 43 -3.25 -11.52 -10.96
CA ASN A 43 -4.69 -11.49 -10.70
C ASN A 43 -5.32 -10.18 -11.17
N LEU A 44 -4.62 -9.05 -10.98
CA LEU A 44 -5.08 -7.74 -11.45
C LEU A 44 -5.03 -7.63 -12.97
N ASP A 45 -4.01 -8.16 -13.63
CA ASP A 45 -3.95 -8.23 -15.09
C ASP A 45 -5.13 -9.04 -15.65
N SER A 46 -5.48 -10.15 -15.00
CA SER A 46 -6.66 -10.96 -15.37
C SER A 46 -7.97 -10.18 -15.18
N ALA A 47 -8.10 -9.42 -14.09
CA ALA A 47 -9.25 -8.57 -13.83
C ALA A 47 -9.33 -7.38 -14.82
N ALA A 48 -8.20 -6.83 -15.24
CA ALA A 48 -8.12 -5.73 -16.20
C ALA A 48 -8.62 -6.12 -17.60
N VAL A 49 -8.56 -7.38 -17.97
CA VAL A 49 -9.16 -7.89 -19.24
C VAL A 49 -10.66 -7.60 -19.29
N SER A 50 -11.34 -7.67 -18.13
CA SER A 50 -12.77 -7.38 -18.02
C SER A 50 -13.09 -5.88 -17.97
N ASN A 51 -12.10 -5.02 -17.72
CA ASN A 51 -12.23 -3.56 -17.57
C ASN A 51 -11.09 -2.82 -18.27
N PRO A 52 -10.97 -2.91 -19.60
CA PRO A 52 -9.87 -2.34 -20.33
C PRO A 52 -9.83 -0.80 -20.19
N GLY A 53 -8.63 -0.25 -19.97
CA GLY A 53 -8.38 1.18 -19.86
C GLY A 53 -8.64 1.80 -18.48
N VAL A 54 -8.98 1.00 -17.48
CA VAL A 54 -9.11 1.44 -16.09
C VAL A 54 -7.95 0.89 -15.28
N ALA A 55 -7.22 1.75 -14.58
CA ALA A 55 -6.23 1.31 -13.60
C ALA A 55 -6.94 0.60 -12.44
N ILE A 56 -6.56 -0.66 -12.17
CA ILE A 56 -7.21 -1.52 -11.19
C ILE A 56 -6.24 -1.74 -10.02
N TYR A 57 -6.73 -1.46 -8.81
CA TYR A 57 -6.00 -1.66 -7.56
C TYR A 57 -6.71 -2.68 -6.68
N PRO A 58 -5.98 -3.50 -5.91
CA PRO A 58 -6.60 -4.42 -4.98
C PRO A 58 -7.28 -3.62 -3.86
N ARG A 59 -8.48 -4.01 -3.48
CA ARG A 59 -9.25 -3.37 -2.43
C ARG A 59 -9.50 -4.30 -1.24
N SER A 60 -10.09 -5.45 -1.49
CA SER A 60 -10.43 -6.45 -0.49
C SER A 60 -10.71 -7.79 -1.16
N ILE A 61 -11.09 -8.78 -0.36
CA ILE A 61 -11.69 -10.02 -0.82
C ILE A 61 -13.15 -10.06 -0.35
N ASP A 62 -14.03 -10.67 -1.15
CA ASP A 62 -15.42 -10.90 -0.77
C ASP A 62 -15.56 -12.11 0.17
N LYS A 63 -16.79 -12.48 0.50
CA LYS A 63 -17.11 -13.62 1.39
C LYS A 63 -16.68 -14.96 0.80
N GLU A 64 -16.66 -15.04 -0.50
CA GLU A 64 -16.33 -16.22 -1.30
C GLU A 64 -14.82 -16.31 -1.57
N GLY A 65 -14.04 -15.29 -1.14
CA GLY A 65 -12.59 -15.21 -1.32
C GLY A 65 -12.17 -14.64 -2.69
N ALA A 66 -13.09 -14.10 -3.48
CA ALA A 66 -12.78 -13.47 -4.75
C ALA A 66 -12.22 -12.05 -4.56
N LEU A 67 -11.26 -11.67 -5.43
CA LEU A 67 -10.63 -10.36 -5.39
C LEU A 67 -11.61 -9.26 -5.77
N TRP A 68 -11.79 -8.31 -4.86
CA TRP A 68 -12.51 -7.07 -5.13
C TRP A 68 -11.53 -5.95 -5.43
N THR A 69 -11.64 -5.34 -6.61
CA THR A 69 -10.77 -4.27 -7.08
C THR A 69 -11.46 -2.90 -7.02
N SER A 70 -10.66 -1.84 -7.12
CA SER A 70 -11.12 -0.46 -7.21
C SER A 70 -10.32 0.30 -8.27
N ASN A 71 -10.82 1.48 -8.66
CA ASN A 71 -10.05 2.40 -9.47
C ASN A 71 -9.06 3.22 -8.62
N TYR A 72 -8.23 4.01 -9.28
CA TYR A 72 -7.20 4.85 -8.66
C TYR A 72 -7.72 5.89 -7.66
N LYS A 73 -9.01 6.27 -7.74
CA LYS A 73 -9.62 7.27 -6.81
C LYS A 73 -9.97 6.70 -5.44
N TRP A 74 -9.92 5.38 -5.29
CA TRP A 74 -10.19 4.76 -3.99
C TRP A 74 -9.05 5.07 -3.02
N TRP A 75 -9.38 5.52 -1.83
CA TRP A 75 -8.44 6.06 -0.84
C TRP A 75 -7.18 5.20 -0.58
N CYS A 76 -7.30 3.89 -0.60
CA CYS A 76 -6.18 2.99 -0.35
C CYS A 76 -5.36 2.61 -1.60
N SER A 77 -5.63 3.18 -2.77
CA SER A 77 -4.95 2.80 -4.02
C SER A 77 -3.43 3.01 -3.97
N GLY A 78 -2.95 4.00 -3.22
CA GLY A 78 -1.53 4.28 -3.03
C GLY A 78 -0.78 3.25 -2.18
N PHE A 79 -1.48 2.49 -1.33
CA PHE A 79 -0.83 1.53 -0.43
C PHE A 79 -0.29 0.29 -1.16
N TYR A 80 -0.87 -0.08 -2.29
CA TYR A 80 -0.37 -1.22 -3.05
C TYR A 80 1.02 -0.95 -3.62
N PRO A 81 1.26 0.09 -4.45
CA PRO A 81 2.61 0.46 -4.84
C PRO A 81 3.49 0.88 -3.65
N GLY A 82 2.92 1.51 -2.62
CA GLY A 82 3.65 1.86 -1.40
C GLY A 82 4.24 0.65 -0.68
N SER A 83 3.47 -0.43 -0.57
CA SER A 83 3.95 -1.68 0.02
C SER A 83 5.04 -2.34 -0.83
N MET A 84 4.95 -2.23 -2.16
CA MET A 84 6.02 -2.70 -3.06
C MET A 84 7.31 -1.93 -2.86
N TRP A 85 7.26 -0.62 -2.65
CA TRP A 85 8.43 0.18 -2.35
C TRP A 85 9.13 -0.26 -1.06
N TYR A 86 8.40 -0.61 0.00
CA TYR A 86 8.99 -1.16 1.22
C TYR A 86 9.58 -2.55 1.02
N VAL A 87 8.95 -3.40 0.20
CA VAL A 87 9.52 -4.72 -0.14
C VAL A 87 10.79 -4.54 -0.95
N TYR A 88 10.81 -3.64 -1.93
CA TYR A 88 12.01 -3.29 -2.69
C TYR A 88 13.13 -2.76 -1.78
N GLU A 89 12.82 -1.86 -0.85
CA GLU A 89 13.79 -1.30 0.11
C GLU A 89 14.51 -2.40 0.90
N TYR A 90 13.77 -3.43 1.31
CA TYR A 90 14.34 -4.54 2.07
C TYR A 90 15.09 -5.57 1.19
N THR A 91 14.51 -5.91 0.04
CA THR A 91 14.99 -7.05 -0.79
C THR A 91 15.96 -6.63 -1.89
N GLY A 92 15.89 -5.39 -2.37
CA GLY A 92 16.60 -4.95 -3.59
C GLY A 92 16.07 -5.60 -4.87
N ASP A 93 14.87 -6.19 -4.86
CA ASP A 93 14.30 -6.89 -6.01
C ASP A 93 13.79 -5.90 -7.05
N GLU A 94 14.53 -5.76 -8.17
CA GLU A 94 14.20 -4.84 -9.26
C GLU A 94 12.83 -5.16 -9.91
N LYS A 95 12.39 -6.42 -9.89
CA LYS A 95 11.07 -6.77 -10.41
C LYS A 95 9.95 -6.17 -9.56
N ILE A 96 10.10 -6.16 -8.24
CA ILE A 96 9.15 -5.51 -7.34
C ILE A 96 9.16 -4.00 -7.54
N LYS A 97 10.31 -3.39 -7.79
CA LYS A 97 10.43 -1.98 -8.16
C LYS A 97 9.69 -1.66 -9.47
N GLU A 98 9.84 -2.49 -10.50
CA GLU A 98 9.12 -2.34 -11.76
C GLU A 98 7.60 -2.39 -11.55
N LEU A 99 7.11 -3.31 -10.71
CA LEU A 99 5.70 -3.39 -10.34
C LEU A 99 5.24 -2.14 -9.55
N ALA A 100 6.06 -1.65 -8.62
CA ALA A 100 5.76 -0.41 -7.89
C ALA A 100 5.59 0.76 -8.85
N LEU A 101 6.50 0.93 -9.82
CA LEU A 101 6.42 1.95 -10.86
C LEU A 101 5.20 1.79 -11.77
N LYS A 102 4.86 0.55 -12.18
CA LYS A 102 3.66 0.22 -12.98
C LYS A 102 2.39 0.75 -12.31
N TYR A 103 2.19 0.42 -11.03
CA TYR A 103 0.98 0.82 -10.31
C TYR A 103 0.99 2.28 -9.87
N GLN A 104 2.14 2.82 -9.52
CA GLN A 104 2.32 4.23 -9.20
C GLN A 104 1.92 5.14 -10.38
N ALA A 105 2.32 4.80 -11.61
CA ALA A 105 2.00 5.60 -12.79
C ALA A 105 0.48 5.82 -12.98
N GLY A 106 -0.35 4.85 -12.63
CA GLY A 106 -1.80 4.98 -12.67
C GLY A 106 -2.40 5.96 -11.65
N LEU A 107 -1.61 6.40 -10.65
CA LEU A 107 -2.04 7.35 -9.62
C LEU A 107 -1.74 8.81 -10.00
N GLU A 108 -0.95 9.06 -11.04
CA GLU A 108 -0.54 10.41 -11.42
C GLU A 108 -1.69 11.41 -11.55
N PRO A 109 -2.88 11.06 -12.10
CA PRO A 109 -3.99 12.00 -12.22
C PRO A 109 -4.52 12.53 -10.87
N LEU A 110 -4.21 11.87 -9.75
CA LEU A 110 -4.60 12.32 -8.41
C LEU A 110 -3.95 13.64 -8.00
N ARG A 111 -2.81 14.01 -8.61
CA ARG A 111 -2.11 15.28 -8.34
C ARG A 111 -3.01 16.51 -8.50
N PHE A 112 -4.04 16.42 -9.33
CA PHE A 112 -4.98 17.53 -9.57
C PHE A 112 -6.36 17.31 -8.91
N ARG A 113 -6.52 16.25 -8.13
CA ARG A 113 -7.78 15.94 -7.45
C ARG A 113 -8.04 16.90 -6.30
N LYS A 114 -9.26 17.46 -6.21
CA LYS A 114 -9.67 18.47 -5.22
C LYS A 114 -10.97 18.14 -4.48
N ASP A 115 -11.49 16.92 -4.59
CA ASP A 115 -12.77 16.51 -4.00
C ASP A 115 -12.62 15.63 -2.76
N ASP A 116 -11.39 15.20 -2.44
CA ASP A 116 -11.07 14.29 -1.36
C ASP A 116 -9.76 14.68 -0.66
N HIS A 117 -9.55 14.22 0.57
CA HIS A 117 -8.34 14.47 1.37
C HIS A 117 -7.29 13.36 1.25
N ASP A 118 -7.67 12.15 0.83
CA ASP A 118 -6.80 10.96 0.79
C ASP A 118 -5.64 11.05 -0.22
N ILE A 119 -5.48 12.17 -0.90
CA ILE A 119 -4.40 12.45 -1.86
C ILE A 119 -3.03 12.27 -1.19
N GLY A 120 -2.88 12.67 0.07
CA GLY A 120 -1.66 12.48 0.84
C GLY A 120 -1.27 11.01 0.90
N PHE A 121 -2.15 10.14 1.39
CA PHE A 121 -1.91 8.69 1.43
C PHE A 121 -1.60 8.10 0.06
N GLN A 122 -2.34 8.51 -0.96
CA GLN A 122 -2.17 7.95 -2.29
C GLN A 122 -0.83 8.33 -2.92
N LEU A 123 -0.40 9.59 -2.81
CA LEU A 123 0.81 10.09 -3.46
C LEU A 123 2.07 9.90 -2.60
N MET A 124 2.01 10.12 -1.27
CA MET A 124 3.21 9.95 -0.44
C MET A 124 3.60 8.49 -0.27
N CYS A 125 2.63 7.57 -0.14
CA CYS A 125 2.94 6.13 -0.09
C CYS A 125 3.56 5.62 -1.41
N SER A 126 3.21 6.20 -2.56
CA SER A 126 3.71 5.81 -3.87
C SER A 126 4.87 6.67 -4.34
N TYR A 127 4.61 7.85 -4.90
CA TYR A 127 5.62 8.78 -5.41
C TYR A 127 6.61 9.27 -4.35
N GLY A 128 6.16 9.45 -3.09
CA GLY A 128 7.03 9.83 -1.99
C GLY A 128 8.09 8.76 -1.70
N ASN A 129 7.70 7.48 -1.63
CA ASN A 129 8.65 6.38 -1.45
C ASN A 129 9.54 6.17 -2.69
N CYS A 130 9.00 6.36 -3.90
CA CYS A 130 9.81 6.34 -5.12
C CYS A 130 10.94 7.39 -5.04
N LEU A 131 10.60 8.65 -4.77
CA LEU A 131 11.57 9.72 -4.61
C LEU A 131 12.61 9.41 -3.53
N ARG A 132 12.16 8.95 -2.37
CA ARG A 132 13.02 8.62 -1.23
C ARG A 132 14.05 7.53 -1.55
N LEU A 133 13.65 6.50 -2.28
CA LEU A 133 14.48 5.31 -2.53
C LEU A 133 15.31 5.39 -3.81
N THR A 134 14.86 6.16 -4.80
CA THR A 134 15.49 6.20 -6.12
C THR A 134 16.05 7.57 -6.49
N GLU A 135 15.73 8.61 -5.72
CA GLU A 135 16.06 10.01 -6.01
C GLU A 135 15.49 10.51 -7.35
N ASP A 136 14.45 9.82 -7.88
CA ASP A 136 13.82 10.19 -9.15
C ASP A 136 13.08 11.52 -9.04
N GLN A 137 13.70 12.57 -9.60
CA GLN A 137 13.18 13.94 -9.57
C GLN A 137 11.87 14.11 -10.36
N THR A 138 11.47 13.17 -11.19
CA THR A 138 10.18 13.21 -11.88
C THR A 138 9.00 13.07 -10.93
N CYS A 139 9.21 12.51 -9.74
CA CYS A 139 8.22 12.42 -8.68
C CYS A 139 7.88 13.79 -8.05
N VAL A 140 8.84 14.73 -8.01
CA VAL A 140 8.70 16.01 -7.32
C VAL A 140 7.50 16.84 -7.81
N PRO A 141 7.31 17.09 -9.12
CA PRO A 141 6.15 17.87 -9.58
C PRO A 141 4.81 17.18 -9.25
N VAL A 142 4.74 15.84 -9.22
CA VAL A 142 3.53 15.10 -8.85
C VAL A 142 3.18 15.35 -7.38
N LEU A 143 4.17 15.28 -6.50
CA LEU A 143 4.00 15.53 -5.06
C LEU A 143 3.63 16.99 -4.77
N ILE A 144 4.29 17.96 -5.43
CA ILE A 144 3.98 19.39 -5.26
C ILE A 144 2.55 19.72 -5.72
N ASP A 145 2.11 19.22 -6.87
CA ASP A 145 0.76 19.45 -7.35
C ASP A 145 -0.29 18.79 -6.45
N GLY A 146 -0.01 17.57 -5.94
CA GLY A 146 -0.85 16.91 -4.96
C GLY A 146 -0.98 17.70 -3.67
N ALA A 147 0.14 18.19 -3.13
CA ALA A 147 0.15 19.04 -1.95
C ALA A 147 -0.64 20.35 -2.17
N ASN A 148 -0.48 21.00 -3.32
CA ASN A 148 -1.25 22.19 -3.69
C ASN A 148 -2.75 21.88 -3.83
N SER A 149 -3.10 20.74 -4.40
CA SER A 149 -4.48 20.28 -4.51
C SER A 149 -5.11 20.06 -3.14
N LEU A 150 -4.36 19.47 -2.20
CA LEU A 150 -4.80 19.27 -0.82
C LEU A 150 -4.88 20.60 -0.06
N ALA A 151 -3.87 21.47 -0.16
CA ALA A 151 -3.85 22.79 0.46
C ALA A 151 -5.01 23.68 -0.01
N SER A 152 -5.45 23.56 -1.27
CA SER A 152 -6.60 24.31 -1.81
C SER A 152 -7.94 24.00 -1.13
N ARG A 153 -7.98 22.98 -0.27
CA ARG A 153 -9.17 22.57 0.50
C ARG A 153 -9.28 23.29 1.85
N PHE A 154 -8.27 24.08 2.22
CA PHE A 154 -8.32 24.93 3.40
C PHE A 154 -9.28 26.10 3.17
N ASP A 155 -10.15 26.34 4.14
CA ASP A 155 -11.08 27.45 4.15
C ASP A 155 -10.71 28.40 5.29
N PRO A 156 -10.32 29.65 5.00
CA PRO A 156 -9.90 30.60 6.04
C PRO A 156 -11.04 31.11 6.93
N GLU A 157 -12.29 31.06 6.47
CA GLU A 157 -13.46 31.45 7.29
C GLU A 157 -13.80 30.35 8.30
N VAL A 158 -13.65 29.07 7.91
CA VAL A 158 -13.86 27.94 8.79
C VAL A 158 -12.59 27.64 9.63
N GLY A 159 -11.41 28.01 9.14
CA GLY A 159 -10.11 27.75 9.76
C GLY A 159 -9.67 26.29 9.71
N CYS A 160 -10.23 25.49 8.80
CA CYS A 160 -9.96 24.05 8.68
C CYS A 160 -9.83 23.62 7.21
N THR A 161 -9.16 22.49 7.00
CA THR A 161 -9.12 21.80 5.71
C THR A 161 -10.31 20.85 5.58
N ARG A 162 -11.09 21.01 4.51
CA ARG A 162 -12.25 20.17 4.21
C ARG A 162 -11.81 18.77 3.81
N SER A 163 -12.43 17.72 4.42
CA SER A 163 -12.07 16.34 4.14
C SER A 163 -12.56 15.85 2.77
N TRP A 164 -13.85 15.97 2.46
CA TRP A 164 -14.41 15.57 1.16
C TRP A 164 -15.49 16.54 0.69
N SER A 165 -15.84 16.45 -0.61
CA SER A 165 -16.81 17.36 -1.24
C SER A 165 -18.06 16.63 -1.75
N PHE A 166 -18.38 15.46 -1.17
CA PHE A 166 -19.53 14.63 -1.52
C PHE A 166 -20.35 14.26 -0.27
N GLY A 167 -21.49 13.61 -0.47
CA GLY A 167 -22.38 13.22 0.61
C GLY A 167 -23.23 14.39 1.14
N LYS A 168 -23.77 14.24 2.35
CA LYS A 168 -24.77 15.16 2.91
C LYS A 168 -24.19 16.36 3.70
N TRP A 169 -22.91 16.33 4.03
CA TRP A 169 -22.26 17.35 4.85
C TRP A 169 -21.67 18.44 3.96
N SER A 170 -21.95 19.71 4.29
CA SER A 170 -21.45 20.86 3.52
C SER A 170 -19.94 21.04 3.69
N PHE A 171 -19.40 20.83 4.89
CA PHE A 171 -17.98 21.00 5.19
C PHE A 171 -17.52 19.95 6.23
N PRO A 172 -17.36 18.70 5.84
CA PRO A 172 -16.86 17.67 6.76
C PRO A 172 -15.38 17.88 7.06
N VAL A 173 -15.02 17.75 8.34
CA VAL A 173 -13.63 17.77 8.82
C VAL A 173 -13.43 16.59 9.74
N ILE A 174 -12.41 15.79 9.48
CA ILE A 174 -12.00 14.67 10.33
C ILE A 174 -10.51 14.75 10.65
N VAL A 175 -10.08 14.12 11.72
CA VAL A 175 -8.68 14.13 12.18
C VAL A 175 -7.72 13.51 11.15
N ASP A 176 -8.22 12.62 10.30
CA ASP A 176 -7.48 11.98 9.22
C ASP A 176 -6.83 12.97 8.22
N ASN A 177 -7.38 14.19 8.10
CA ASN A 177 -6.71 15.25 7.34
C ASN A 177 -5.26 15.47 7.77
N MET A 178 -4.94 15.31 9.06
CA MET A 178 -3.57 15.49 9.58
C MET A 178 -2.61 14.47 8.99
N MET A 179 -3.04 13.22 8.84
CA MET A 179 -2.25 12.13 8.27
C MET A 179 -2.01 12.27 6.76
N ASN A 180 -2.82 13.07 6.09
CA ASN A 180 -2.72 13.34 4.66
C ASN A 180 -1.89 14.59 4.33
N MET A 181 -1.58 15.43 5.33
CA MET A 181 -0.84 16.69 5.16
C MET A 181 0.63 16.62 5.58
N GLU A 182 1.13 15.47 6.06
CA GLU A 182 2.52 15.27 6.47
C GLU A 182 3.50 15.20 5.27
#